data_25384d33b9c55e25f1b33a15410b595e
#
_entry.id   25384d33b9c55e25f1b33a15410b595e
#
_cell.length_a   1.000
_cell.length_b   1.000
_cell.length_c   1.000
_cell.angle_alpha   90.00
_cell.angle_beta   90.00
_cell.angle_gamma   90.00
#
_symmetry.space_group_name_H-M   'P 1'
#
loop_
_entity.id
_entity.type
_entity.pdbx_description
1 polymer ?
#
loop_
_entity_poly.entity_id
_entity_poly.type
_entity_poly.pdbx_seq_one_letter_code
_entity_poly.pdbx_strand_id
1 'polypeptide(L)'
;MIVRLLRRVYIAIGNERKTGDSMKVFVTGVGGQLGHDVVNELDRRGYESIGSDIQSVYSGVDDGSAVVTAPYVQLDITDGAAVSKTIEELKPDVIIHCAAWTNVDGAEAPENREKVHQINAVGTENMARAAKTVDAKMVYISTDYVFDGQGERPWEPDDKCYAPLNVYGQSKLDGELAVAKALEKYFIVRIAWVFGLNGKNFIKTMINAGKTHDAVRVVNDQIGTPTYTFDLARLLVDMIETEKYGYYHATNEGGYISWYDFCAEFYRQYGLETKVIPVTTAEYGRSVAARPFNSRLEKKKLVEAGFKPLPTWQDAVSRYLKEAEL
;
A
#
# COMPACT_ATOMS: atom_id res chain seq x y z
N MET A 1 -8.38 33.31 4.43
CA MET A 1 -7.30 32.42 4.95
C MET A 1 -6.88 31.38 3.89
N ILE A 2 -7.79 30.87 3.12
CA ILE A 2 -7.54 29.90 2.00
C ILE A 2 -6.64 30.49 0.89
N VAL A 3 -6.77 31.76 0.55
CA VAL A 3 -5.96 32.44 -0.48
C VAL A 3 -4.47 32.60 -0.09
N ARG A 4 -4.11 32.56 1.19
CA ARG A 4 -2.71 32.64 1.65
C ARG A 4 -1.97 31.30 1.62
N LEU A 5 -2.68 30.16 1.76
CA LEU A 5 -2.07 28.83 1.62
C LEU A 5 -1.76 28.50 0.15
N LEU A 6 -2.70 28.81 -0.74
CA LEU A 6 -2.49 28.67 -2.19
C LEU A 6 -1.33 29.57 -2.70
N ARG A 7 -1.10 30.75 -2.12
CA ARG A 7 0.05 31.59 -2.47
C ARG A 7 1.42 31.02 -2.08
N ARG A 8 1.53 30.19 -1.04
CA ARG A 8 2.80 29.51 -0.70
C ARG A 8 3.12 28.36 -1.65
N VAL A 9 2.12 27.64 -2.14
CA VAL A 9 2.29 26.62 -3.19
C VAL A 9 2.56 27.27 -4.56
N TYR A 10 1.91 28.39 -4.88
CA TYR A 10 2.07 29.09 -6.18
C TYR A 10 3.39 29.82 -6.37
N ILE A 11 4.14 30.19 -5.32
CA ILE A 11 5.42 30.89 -5.45
C ILE A 11 6.57 29.91 -5.79
N ALA A 12 6.40 28.60 -5.62
CA ALA A 12 7.40 27.59 -5.99
C ALA A 12 7.30 27.12 -7.47
N ILE A 13 6.22 27.46 -8.20
CA ILE A 13 5.93 26.90 -9.53
C ILE A 13 6.49 27.74 -10.71
N GLY A 14 7.20 28.80 -10.44
CA GLY A 14 7.63 29.79 -11.45
C GLY A 14 9.11 29.75 -11.84
N ASN A 15 9.77 28.60 -11.95
CA ASN A 15 11.12 28.56 -12.49
C ASN A 15 11.33 27.41 -13.47
N GLU A 16 11.88 27.73 -14.63
CA GLU A 16 12.38 26.80 -15.64
C GLU A 16 13.31 25.75 -14.99
N ARG A 17 13.06 24.46 -15.28
CA ARG A 17 13.87 23.34 -14.77
C ARG A 17 15.35 23.60 -15.05
N LYS A 18 16.12 23.90 -14.03
CA LYS A 18 17.58 23.86 -14.09
C LYS A 18 18.00 22.39 -14.02
N THR A 19 18.96 22.00 -14.84
CA THR A 19 19.64 20.71 -14.78
C THR A 19 20.22 20.50 -13.38
N GLY A 20 19.49 19.72 -12.51
CA GLY A 20 19.81 19.51 -11.10
C GLY A 20 18.59 19.55 -10.17
N ASP A 21 17.36 19.76 -10.68
CA ASP A 21 16.15 19.77 -9.85
C ASP A 21 15.82 18.36 -9.31
N SER A 22 15.52 18.31 -8.01
CA SER A 22 15.03 17.10 -7.34
C SER A 22 13.75 16.60 -8.02
N MET A 23 13.62 15.27 -8.18
CA MET A 23 12.42 14.61 -8.70
C MET A 23 11.22 14.99 -7.84
N LYS A 24 10.13 15.45 -8.48
CA LYS A 24 8.87 15.79 -7.80
C LYS A 24 7.95 14.59 -7.76
N VAL A 25 7.56 14.17 -6.57
CA VAL A 25 6.75 12.98 -6.35
C VAL A 25 5.39 13.34 -5.73
N PHE A 26 4.31 12.95 -6.38
CA PHE A 26 2.95 13.08 -5.86
C PHE A 26 2.51 11.76 -5.23
N VAL A 27 2.11 11.79 -3.96
CA VAL A 27 1.74 10.58 -3.20
C VAL A 27 0.29 10.68 -2.78
N THR A 28 -0.56 9.73 -3.20
CA THR A 28 -1.95 9.66 -2.77
C THR A 28 -2.13 8.71 -1.57
N GLY A 29 -3.16 8.92 -0.76
CA GLY A 29 -3.45 8.04 0.38
C GLY A 29 -2.46 8.20 1.53
N VAL A 30 -1.96 9.41 1.75
CA VAL A 30 -0.94 9.68 2.79
C VAL A 30 -1.46 9.56 4.22
N GLY A 31 -2.78 9.60 4.42
CA GLY A 31 -3.42 9.26 5.70
C GLY A 31 -3.42 7.76 6.02
N GLY A 32 -3.06 6.90 5.06
CA GLY A 32 -2.92 5.46 5.22
C GLY A 32 -1.53 5.02 5.70
N GLN A 33 -1.36 3.71 5.96
CA GLN A 33 -0.11 3.14 6.47
C GLN A 33 1.07 3.40 5.51
N LEU A 34 0.93 3.01 4.24
CA LEU A 34 2.03 3.08 3.27
C LEU A 34 2.30 4.50 2.80
N GLY A 35 1.26 5.29 2.51
CA GLY A 35 1.45 6.66 2.04
C GLY A 35 2.18 7.54 3.05
N HIS A 36 1.93 7.33 4.35
CA HIS A 36 2.68 7.93 5.45
C HIS A 36 4.19 7.64 5.34
N ASP A 37 4.54 6.35 5.26
CA ASP A 37 5.95 5.94 5.21
C ASP A 37 6.64 6.37 3.92
N VAL A 38 5.91 6.41 2.79
CA VAL A 38 6.45 6.86 1.49
C VAL A 38 6.85 8.33 1.53
N VAL A 39 6.00 9.22 2.08
CA VAL A 39 6.35 10.65 2.17
C VAL A 39 7.55 10.86 3.09
N ASN A 40 7.60 10.15 4.22
CA ASN A 40 8.72 10.22 5.15
C ASN A 40 10.03 9.72 4.52
N GLU A 41 9.99 8.65 3.72
CA GLU A 41 11.17 8.14 3.03
C GLU A 41 11.63 9.09 1.91
N LEU A 42 10.71 9.71 1.17
CA LEU A 42 11.02 10.71 0.15
C LEU A 42 11.73 11.93 0.76
N ASP A 43 11.20 12.44 1.87
CA ASP A 43 11.82 13.55 2.60
C ASP A 43 13.22 13.19 3.11
N ARG A 44 13.37 12.01 3.72
CA ARG A 44 14.66 11.48 4.19
C ARG A 44 15.72 11.43 3.08
N ARG A 45 15.31 11.22 1.83
CA ARG A 45 16.21 11.20 0.65
C ARG A 45 16.30 12.54 -0.07
N GLY A 46 15.61 13.58 0.40
CA GLY A 46 15.66 14.92 -0.17
C GLY A 46 14.86 15.10 -1.47
N TYR A 47 13.85 14.28 -1.71
CA TYR A 47 12.92 14.48 -2.83
C TYR A 47 11.86 15.53 -2.50
N GLU A 48 11.40 16.24 -3.54
CA GLU A 48 10.23 17.10 -3.43
C GLU A 48 8.97 16.22 -3.42
N SER A 49 8.31 16.10 -2.28
CA SER A 49 7.07 15.31 -2.15
C SER A 49 5.86 16.18 -1.91
N ILE A 50 4.72 15.79 -2.49
CA ILE A 50 3.41 16.39 -2.26
C ILE A 50 2.46 15.28 -1.87
N GLY A 51 1.94 15.35 -0.64
CA GLY A 51 0.95 14.40 -0.12
C GLY A 51 -0.47 14.73 -0.56
N SER A 52 -1.31 13.71 -0.68
CA SER A 52 -2.72 13.87 -1.02
C SER A 52 -3.60 12.81 -0.35
N ASP A 53 -4.78 13.21 0.06
CA ASP A 53 -5.84 12.31 0.54
C ASP A 53 -7.21 12.99 0.33
N ILE A 54 -8.29 12.25 0.59
CA ILE A 54 -9.65 12.77 0.51
C ILE A 54 -9.98 13.77 1.64
N GLN A 55 -9.30 13.67 2.77
CA GLN A 55 -9.46 14.59 3.89
C GLN A 55 -8.92 15.97 3.57
N SER A 56 -9.46 17.01 4.20
CA SER A 56 -9.05 18.40 3.97
C SER A 56 -7.65 18.74 4.48
N VAL A 57 -7.15 17.93 5.42
CA VAL A 57 -5.81 18.01 6.01
C VAL A 57 -5.29 16.61 6.24
N TYR A 58 -3.99 16.47 6.42
CA TYR A 58 -3.41 15.18 6.83
C TYR A 58 -4.13 14.66 8.09
N SER A 59 -4.54 13.40 8.07
CA SER A 59 -5.37 12.75 9.10
C SER A 59 -4.74 11.50 9.72
N GLY A 60 -3.46 11.26 9.45
CA GLY A 60 -2.70 10.16 10.05
C GLY A 60 -2.17 10.48 11.43
N VAL A 61 -1.23 9.67 11.91
CA VAL A 61 -0.55 9.89 13.19
C VAL A 61 0.25 11.20 13.11
N ASP A 62 0.07 12.07 14.10
CA ASP A 62 0.89 13.28 14.30
C ASP A 62 2.07 12.92 15.22
N ASP A 63 3.11 12.37 14.62
CA ASP A 63 4.34 11.95 15.27
C ASP A 63 5.52 12.92 15.03
N GLY A 64 5.23 14.08 14.42
CA GLY A 64 6.24 15.06 14.05
C GLY A 64 7.08 14.66 12.83
N SER A 65 6.74 13.57 12.14
CA SER A 65 7.41 13.16 10.91
C SER A 65 7.12 14.10 9.73
N ALA A 66 7.88 13.97 8.65
CA ALA A 66 7.83 14.87 7.49
C ALA A 66 6.45 14.92 6.84
N VAL A 67 5.72 13.82 6.81
CA VAL A 67 4.37 13.77 6.21
C VAL A 67 3.38 14.73 6.87
N VAL A 68 3.55 15.05 8.15
CA VAL A 68 2.66 15.96 8.90
C VAL A 68 2.78 17.39 8.37
N THR A 69 3.97 17.80 7.93
CA THR A 69 4.29 19.16 7.47
C THR A 69 4.52 19.28 5.96
N ALA A 70 4.56 18.16 5.24
CA ALA A 70 4.74 18.14 3.79
C ALA A 70 3.63 18.94 3.07
N PRO A 71 3.92 19.52 1.89
CA PRO A 71 2.89 20.08 1.03
C PRO A 71 1.77 19.07 0.82
N TYR A 72 0.51 19.54 0.98
CA TYR A 72 -0.66 18.67 0.96
C TYR A 72 -1.75 19.22 0.06
N VAL A 73 -2.39 18.32 -0.71
CA VAL A 73 -3.52 18.63 -1.58
C VAL A 73 -4.68 17.70 -1.24
N GLN A 74 -5.83 18.28 -0.87
CA GLN A 74 -7.07 17.50 -0.77
C GLN A 74 -7.51 17.08 -2.17
N LEU A 75 -7.70 15.78 -2.41
CA LEU A 75 -8.12 15.26 -3.70
C LEU A 75 -8.98 14.00 -3.53
N ASP A 76 -10.18 14.05 -4.10
CA ASP A 76 -10.97 12.84 -4.35
C ASP A 76 -10.54 12.25 -5.70
N ILE A 77 -9.88 11.10 -5.67
CA ILE A 77 -9.40 10.43 -6.88
C ILE A 77 -10.52 9.97 -7.82
N THR A 78 -11.76 9.90 -7.33
CA THR A 78 -12.93 9.53 -8.14
C THR A 78 -13.43 10.69 -9.00
N ASP A 79 -13.06 11.94 -8.67
CA ASP A 79 -13.31 13.13 -9.50
C ASP A 79 -12.21 13.28 -10.56
N GLY A 80 -12.47 12.73 -11.75
CA GLY A 80 -11.50 12.76 -12.85
C GLY A 80 -11.14 14.18 -13.33
N ALA A 81 -12.03 15.17 -13.21
CA ALA A 81 -11.74 16.55 -13.57
C ALA A 81 -10.79 17.20 -12.55
N ALA A 82 -11.04 16.99 -11.25
CA ALA A 82 -10.16 17.45 -10.19
C ALA A 82 -8.78 16.78 -10.27
N VAL A 83 -8.72 15.49 -10.57
CA VAL A 83 -7.46 14.74 -10.75
C VAL A 83 -6.66 15.32 -11.91
N SER A 84 -7.26 15.46 -13.12
CA SER A 84 -6.56 16.01 -14.29
C SER A 84 -6.01 17.40 -14.00
N LYS A 85 -6.85 18.28 -13.47
CA LYS A 85 -6.45 19.65 -13.13
C LYS A 85 -5.28 19.67 -12.14
N THR A 86 -5.37 18.91 -11.06
CA THR A 86 -4.33 18.86 -10.02
C THR A 86 -2.99 18.39 -10.59
N ILE A 87 -2.99 17.30 -11.35
CA ILE A 87 -1.76 16.72 -11.91
C ILE A 87 -1.17 17.63 -13.02
N GLU A 88 -2.00 18.26 -13.85
CA GLU A 88 -1.54 19.22 -14.86
C GLU A 88 -0.94 20.48 -14.23
N GLU A 89 -1.46 20.97 -13.10
CA GLU A 89 -0.92 22.10 -12.36
C GLU A 89 0.40 21.76 -11.64
N LEU A 90 0.46 20.60 -10.98
CA LEU A 90 1.62 20.17 -10.20
C LEU A 90 2.75 19.62 -11.07
N LYS A 91 2.44 18.97 -12.20
CA LYS A 91 3.40 18.33 -13.11
C LYS A 91 4.43 17.46 -12.37
N PRO A 92 4.01 16.47 -11.58
CA PRO A 92 4.94 15.58 -10.92
C PRO A 92 5.71 14.73 -11.93
N ASP A 93 6.94 14.35 -11.59
CA ASP A 93 7.72 13.38 -12.37
C ASP A 93 7.26 11.95 -12.08
N VAL A 94 6.73 11.73 -10.87
CA VAL A 94 6.26 10.42 -10.41
C VAL A 94 4.98 10.57 -9.60
N ILE A 95 4.08 9.61 -9.75
CA ILE A 95 2.91 9.41 -8.90
C ILE A 95 3.06 8.07 -8.16
N ILE A 96 3.09 8.08 -6.82
CA ILE A 96 2.98 6.87 -5.99
C ILE A 96 1.55 6.79 -5.48
N HIS A 97 0.78 5.85 -6.03
CA HIS A 97 -0.66 5.75 -5.79
C HIS A 97 -0.96 4.72 -4.70
N CYS A 98 -1.10 5.20 -3.46
CA CYS A 98 -1.41 4.39 -2.27
C CYS A 98 -2.89 4.48 -1.85
N ALA A 99 -3.66 5.44 -2.39
CA ALA A 99 -5.08 5.58 -2.07
C ALA A 99 -5.87 4.36 -2.56
N ALA A 100 -6.62 3.74 -1.66
CA ALA A 100 -7.48 2.59 -1.97
C ALA A 100 -8.52 2.35 -0.88
N TRP A 101 -9.63 1.76 -1.25
CA TRP A 101 -10.50 1.06 -0.31
C TRP A 101 -9.86 -0.27 0.07
N THR A 102 -9.56 -0.49 1.34
CA THR A 102 -8.84 -1.68 1.84
C THR A 102 -9.64 -2.52 2.84
N ASN A 103 -10.86 -2.11 3.19
CA ASN A 103 -11.75 -2.91 4.05
C ASN A 103 -12.38 -4.04 3.22
N VAL A 104 -11.73 -5.21 3.21
CA VAL A 104 -12.10 -6.36 2.38
C VAL A 104 -13.50 -6.88 2.71
N ASP A 105 -13.82 -7.07 4.00
CA ASP A 105 -15.16 -7.53 4.41
C ASP A 105 -16.24 -6.48 4.14
N GLY A 106 -15.93 -5.21 4.38
CA GLY A 106 -16.84 -4.10 4.08
C GLY A 106 -17.11 -3.91 2.58
N ALA A 107 -16.22 -4.38 1.71
CA ALA A 107 -16.42 -4.33 0.26
C ALA A 107 -17.53 -5.27 -0.23
N GLU A 108 -17.82 -6.35 0.51
CA GLU A 108 -18.87 -7.30 0.15
C GLU A 108 -20.28 -6.76 0.41
N ALA A 109 -20.43 -5.76 1.25
CA ALA A 109 -21.73 -5.13 1.51
C ALA A 109 -22.28 -4.51 0.21
N PRO A 110 -23.53 -4.84 -0.21
CA PRO A 110 -24.08 -4.38 -1.49
C PRO A 110 -23.99 -2.86 -1.70
N GLU A 111 -24.20 -2.09 -0.64
CA GLU A 111 -24.15 -0.62 -0.64
C GLU A 111 -22.73 -0.06 -0.86
N ASN A 112 -21.69 -0.85 -0.64
CA ASN A 112 -20.29 -0.42 -0.80
C ASN A 112 -19.68 -0.81 -2.14
N ARG A 113 -20.23 -1.79 -2.86
CA ARG A 113 -19.61 -2.38 -4.07
C ARG A 113 -19.29 -1.31 -5.11
N GLU A 114 -20.25 -0.45 -5.42
CA GLU A 114 -20.04 0.65 -6.36
C GLU A 114 -18.94 1.60 -5.88
N LYS A 115 -18.97 2.00 -4.62
CA LYS A 115 -17.96 2.88 -4.04
C LYS A 115 -16.55 2.26 -4.06
N VAL A 116 -16.44 0.96 -3.78
CA VAL A 116 -15.18 0.22 -3.87
C VAL A 116 -14.63 0.24 -5.30
N HIS A 117 -15.47 -0.02 -6.29
CA HIS A 117 -15.10 0.04 -7.70
C HIS A 117 -14.70 1.47 -8.11
N GLN A 118 -15.47 2.49 -7.72
CA GLN A 118 -15.15 3.89 -8.01
C GLN A 118 -13.79 4.30 -7.44
N ILE A 119 -13.44 3.88 -6.23
CA ILE A 119 -12.15 4.23 -5.61
C ILE A 119 -11.01 3.43 -6.25
N ASN A 120 -11.12 2.09 -6.27
CA ASN A 120 -9.98 1.22 -6.62
C ASN A 120 -9.75 1.08 -8.13
N ALA A 121 -10.81 1.16 -8.94
CA ALA A 121 -10.71 1.03 -10.39
C ALA A 121 -10.77 2.38 -11.09
N VAL A 122 -11.89 3.12 -10.96
CA VAL A 122 -12.09 4.40 -11.66
C VAL A 122 -11.12 5.46 -11.17
N GLY A 123 -10.93 5.61 -9.85
CA GLY A 123 -9.95 6.54 -9.28
C GLY A 123 -8.53 6.24 -9.73
N THR A 124 -8.15 4.95 -9.80
CA THR A 124 -6.85 4.53 -10.34
C THR A 124 -6.74 4.85 -11.83
N GLU A 125 -7.80 4.64 -12.64
CA GLU A 125 -7.82 5.00 -14.06
C GLU A 125 -7.64 6.52 -14.26
N ASN A 126 -8.32 7.34 -13.46
CA ASN A 126 -8.17 8.79 -13.47
C ASN A 126 -6.72 9.21 -13.23
N MET A 127 -6.09 8.63 -12.19
CA MET A 127 -4.68 8.88 -11.87
C MET A 127 -3.74 8.45 -13.00
N ALA A 128 -3.96 7.27 -13.59
CA ALA A 128 -3.14 6.77 -14.70
C ALA A 128 -3.27 7.65 -15.96
N ARG A 129 -4.48 8.08 -16.29
CA ARG A 129 -4.71 9.01 -17.41
C ARG A 129 -4.02 10.36 -17.17
N ALA A 130 -4.15 10.92 -15.97
CA ALA A 130 -3.50 12.17 -15.62
C ALA A 130 -1.96 12.04 -15.62
N ALA A 131 -1.41 10.93 -15.13
CA ALA A 131 0.03 10.65 -15.23
C ALA A 131 0.51 10.67 -16.70
N LYS A 132 -0.27 10.08 -17.62
CA LYS A 132 0.05 10.07 -19.04
C LYS A 132 0.13 11.48 -19.64
N THR A 133 -0.76 12.40 -19.25
CA THR A 133 -0.78 13.78 -19.82
C THR A 133 0.47 14.58 -19.48
N VAL A 134 1.13 14.27 -18.36
CA VAL A 134 2.35 14.95 -17.90
C VAL A 134 3.61 14.09 -18.05
N ASP A 135 3.50 12.94 -18.70
CA ASP A 135 4.59 11.96 -18.90
C ASP A 135 5.22 11.42 -17.60
N ALA A 136 4.44 11.40 -16.51
CA ALA A 136 4.88 10.92 -15.20
C ALA A 136 4.98 9.40 -15.15
N LYS A 137 5.95 8.87 -14.39
CA LYS A 137 5.97 7.47 -13.95
C LYS A 137 4.84 7.24 -12.93
N MET A 138 4.29 6.02 -12.87
CA MET A 138 3.31 5.67 -11.85
C MET A 138 3.68 4.38 -11.13
N VAL A 139 3.67 4.42 -9.79
CA VAL A 139 3.70 3.24 -8.93
C VAL A 139 2.29 2.98 -8.44
N TYR A 140 1.74 1.81 -8.75
CA TYR A 140 0.43 1.36 -8.29
C TYR A 140 0.58 0.21 -7.31
N ILE A 141 -0.02 0.35 -6.13
CA ILE A 141 0.02 -0.69 -5.10
C ILE A 141 -1.17 -1.62 -5.30
N SER A 142 -0.88 -2.87 -5.58
CA SER A 142 -1.88 -3.93 -5.77
C SER A 142 -1.76 -5.01 -4.69
N THR A 143 -2.39 -6.15 -4.89
CA THR A 143 -2.58 -7.19 -3.87
C THR A 143 -2.48 -8.60 -4.47
N ASP A 144 -2.18 -9.57 -3.61
CA ASP A 144 -2.31 -11.00 -3.88
C ASP A 144 -3.75 -11.44 -4.21
N TYR A 145 -4.77 -10.66 -3.81
CA TYR A 145 -6.19 -10.96 -4.04
C TYR A 145 -6.63 -10.87 -5.51
N VAL A 146 -5.74 -10.53 -6.43
CA VAL A 146 -6.01 -10.59 -7.88
C VAL A 146 -5.99 -12.03 -8.41
N PHE A 147 -5.45 -12.97 -7.66
CA PHE A 147 -5.38 -14.39 -7.99
C PHE A 147 -6.53 -15.18 -7.35
N ASP A 148 -6.70 -16.45 -7.76
CA ASP A 148 -7.75 -17.36 -7.23
C ASP A 148 -7.45 -17.89 -5.81
N GLY A 149 -6.25 -17.64 -5.30
CA GLY A 149 -5.83 -18.05 -3.96
C GLY A 149 -5.75 -19.56 -3.74
N GLN A 150 -5.69 -20.39 -4.80
CA GLN A 150 -5.65 -21.83 -4.72
C GLN A 150 -4.23 -22.40 -4.94
N GLY A 151 -4.06 -23.68 -4.59
CA GLY A 151 -2.79 -24.38 -4.75
C GLY A 151 -1.73 -23.97 -3.74
N GLU A 152 -0.48 -24.37 -4.00
CA GLU A 152 0.65 -24.14 -3.10
C GLU A 152 1.84 -23.46 -3.78
N ARG A 153 1.84 -23.38 -5.11
CA ARG A 153 2.87 -22.68 -5.88
C ARG A 153 2.80 -21.19 -5.58
N PRO A 154 3.93 -20.53 -5.27
CA PRO A 154 3.94 -19.07 -5.21
C PRO A 154 3.56 -18.45 -6.56
N TRP A 155 2.76 -17.40 -6.53
CA TRP A 155 2.40 -16.61 -7.70
C TRP A 155 3.62 -15.85 -8.21
N GLU A 156 3.85 -15.89 -9.53
CA GLU A 156 4.88 -15.09 -10.17
C GLU A 156 4.33 -13.72 -10.61
N PRO A 157 5.17 -12.66 -10.65
CA PRO A 157 4.70 -11.32 -11.04
C PRO A 157 4.04 -11.26 -12.41
N ASP A 158 4.46 -12.12 -13.34
CA ASP A 158 3.96 -12.18 -14.71
C ASP A 158 2.81 -13.18 -14.91
N ASP A 159 2.36 -13.87 -13.85
CA ASP A 159 1.18 -14.71 -13.89
C ASP A 159 -0.07 -13.87 -14.22
N LYS A 160 -0.88 -14.37 -15.16
CA LYS A 160 -2.13 -13.74 -15.64
C LYS A 160 -3.36 -14.59 -15.37
N CYS A 161 -3.24 -15.60 -14.50
CA CYS A 161 -4.35 -16.42 -14.06
C CYS A 161 -5.21 -15.70 -13.01
N TYR A 162 -5.75 -14.55 -13.41
CA TYR A 162 -6.57 -13.71 -12.54
C TYR A 162 -7.92 -14.37 -12.28
N ALA A 163 -8.30 -14.51 -11.02
CA ALA A 163 -9.61 -14.98 -10.60
C ALA A 163 -9.93 -14.50 -9.17
N PRO A 164 -10.12 -13.19 -8.96
CA PRO A 164 -10.37 -12.61 -7.66
C PRO A 164 -11.58 -13.28 -6.97
N LEU A 165 -11.42 -13.59 -5.70
CA LEU A 165 -12.46 -14.29 -4.91
C LEU A 165 -13.52 -13.33 -4.32
N ASN A 166 -13.28 -12.03 -4.35
CA ASN A 166 -14.09 -11.03 -3.66
C ASN A 166 -14.08 -9.68 -4.39
N VAL A 167 -14.99 -8.79 -3.98
CA VAL A 167 -15.17 -7.45 -4.58
C VAL A 167 -13.90 -6.61 -4.49
N TYR A 168 -13.19 -6.66 -3.37
CA TYR A 168 -11.93 -5.94 -3.19
C TYR A 168 -10.88 -6.41 -4.24
N GLY A 169 -10.64 -7.70 -4.33
CA GLY A 169 -9.67 -8.27 -5.27
C GLY A 169 -9.99 -7.91 -6.72
N GLN A 170 -11.28 -8.00 -7.12
CA GLN A 170 -11.73 -7.60 -8.46
C GLN A 170 -11.45 -6.12 -8.71
N SER A 171 -11.82 -5.24 -7.79
CA SER A 171 -11.61 -3.79 -7.95
C SER A 171 -10.13 -3.41 -8.05
N LYS A 172 -9.25 -4.12 -7.34
CA LYS A 172 -7.80 -3.93 -7.44
C LYS A 172 -7.23 -4.42 -8.77
N LEU A 173 -7.73 -5.55 -9.27
CA LEU A 173 -7.37 -6.06 -10.59
C LEU A 173 -7.80 -5.08 -11.71
N ASP A 174 -9.01 -4.55 -11.63
CA ASP A 174 -9.48 -3.56 -12.60
C ASP A 174 -8.57 -2.32 -12.61
N GLY A 175 -8.06 -1.89 -11.44
CA GLY A 175 -7.04 -0.85 -11.33
C GLY A 175 -5.71 -1.22 -11.99
N GLU A 176 -5.19 -2.46 -11.80
CA GLU A 176 -3.99 -2.93 -12.50
C GLU A 176 -4.14 -2.84 -14.02
N LEU A 177 -5.28 -3.33 -14.53
CA LEU A 177 -5.56 -3.34 -15.97
C LEU A 177 -5.69 -1.92 -16.53
N ALA A 178 -6.28 -0.99 -15.76
CA ALA A 178 -6.37 0.41 -16.15
C ALA A 178 -4.99 1.07 -16.25
N VAL A 179 -4.11 0.85 -15.26
CA VAL A 179 -2.73 1.36 -15.27
C VAL A 179 -1.94 0.80 -16.46
N ALA A 180 -1.94 -0.52 -16.64
CA ALA A 180 -1.20 -1.18 -17.72
C ALA A 180 -1.71 -0.80 -19.13
N LYS A 181 -3.00 -0.48 -19.26
CA LYS A 181 -3.61 0.01 -20.51
C LYS A 181 -3.21 1.46 -20.80
N ALA A 182 -3.12 2.30 -19.78
CA ALA A 182 -2.90 3.74 -19.94
C ALA A 182 -1.42 4.10 -20.10
N LEU A 183 -0.50 3.40 -19.44
CA LEU A 183 0.89 3.80 -19.25
C LEU A 183 1.86 2.73 -19.74
N GLU A 184 3.04 3.17 -20.15
CA GLU A 184 4.23 2.32 -20.36
C GLU A 184 5.19 2.43 -19.16
N LYS A 185 5.26 3.61 -18.53
CA LYS A 185 6.13 3.95 -17.41
C LYS A 185 5.44 3.62 -16.07
N TYR A 186 5.24 2.34 -15.75
CA TYR A 186 4.57 1.94 -14.52
C TYR A 186 5.26 0.82 -13.76
N PHE A 187 5.09 0.86 -12.45
CA PHE A 187 5.37 -0.25 -11.55
C PHE A 187 4.05 -0.67 -10.91
N ILE A 188 3.60 -1.90 -11.14
CA ILE A 188 2.48 -2.51 -10.41
C ILE A 188 3.10 -3.44 -9.36
N VAL A 189 2.95 -3.07 -8.10
CA VAL A 189 3.58 -3.77 -6.97
C VAL A 189 2.50 -4.47 -6.15
N ARG A 190 2.45 -5.81 -6.25
CA ARG A 190 1.54 -6.62 -5.46
C ARG A 190 2.16 -6.94 -4.11
N ILE A 191 1.40 -6.75 -3.07
CA ILE A 191 1.77 -6.94 -1.68
C ILE A 191 0.73 -7.79 -0.95
N ALA A 192 1.07 -8.29 0.22
CA ALA A 192 0.15 -9.05 1.08
C ALA A 192 0.37 -8.67 2.55
N TRP A 193 -0.66 -8.79 3.39
CA TRP A 193 -0.58 -8.75 4.86
C TRP A 193 0.13 -7.50 5.41
N VAL A 194 -0.33 -6.34 4.99
CA VAL A 194 0.31 -5.05 5.27
C VAL A 194 0.18 -4.65 6.73
N PHE A 195 1.28 -4.19 7.32
CA PHE A 195 1.31 -3.54 8.62
C PHE A 195 2.26 -2.34 8.62
N GLY A 196 1.93 -1.32 9.41
CA GLY A 196 2.68 -0.08 9.52
C GLY A 196 2.24 0.73 10.73
N LEU A 197 2.93 1.82 11.02
CA LEU A 197 2.68 2.65 12.20
C LEU A 197 1.33 3.34 12.13
N ASN A 198 1.00 3.89 10.97
CA ASN A 198 -0.24 4.62 10.77
C ASN A 198 -1.44 3.67 10.57
N GLY A 199 -2.61 4.04 11.06
CA GLY A 199 -3.85 3.29 10.87
C GLY A 199 -3.95 1.97 11.65
N LYS A 200 -4.89 1.12 11.22
CA LYS A 200 -5.21 -0.17 11.85
C LYS A 200 -4.55 -1.31 11.08
N ASN A 201 -4.08 -2.32 11.77
CA ASN A 201 -3.54 -3.55 11.18
C ASN A 201 -3.75 -4.77 12.09
N PHE A 202 -3.39 -5.94 11.57
CA PHE A 202 -3.57 -7.20 12.28
C PHE A 202 -2.78 -7.26 13.59
N ILE A 203 -1.52 -6.77 13.62
CA ILE A 203 -0.69 -6.79 14.83
C ILE A 203 -1.33 -5.97 15.95
N LYS A 204 -1.72 -4.71 15.68
CA LYS A 204 -2.39 -3.86 16.66
C LYS A 204 -3.67 -4.51 17.21
N THR A 205 -4.46 -5.07 16.30
CA THR A 205 -5.73 -5.73 16.66
C THR A 205 -5.49 -6.92 17.58
N MET A 206 -4.52 -7.79 17.24
CA MET A 206 -4.27 -9.00 18.00
C MET A 206 -3.53 -8.72 19.33
N ILE A 207 -2.62 -7.74 19.38
CA ILE A 207 -2.01 -7.33 20.65
C ILE A 207 -3.07 -6.82 21.64
N ASN A 208 -4.01 -5.99 21.18
CA ASN A 208 -5.12 -5.52 22.00
C ASN A 208 -6.02 -6.68 22.47
N ALA A 209 -6.29 -7.65 21.59
CA ALA A 209 -7.01 -8.86 21.99
C ALA A 209 -6.23 -9.69 23.01
N GLY A 210 -4.92 -9.84 22.82
CA GLY A 210 -4.06 -10.58 23.74
C GLY A 210 -3.92 -9.97 25.13
N LYS A 211 -4.03 -8.64 25.25
CA LYS A 211 -4.04 -7.96 26.55
C LYS A 211 -5.32 -8.19 27.36
N THR A 212 -6.39 -8.67 26.74
CA THR A 212 -7.73 -8.75 27.35
C THR A 212 -8.32 -10.15 27.38
N HIS A 213 -7.66 -11.13 26.75
CA HIS A 213 -8.15 -12.52 26.67
C HIS A 213 -7.03 -13.50 27.00
N ASP A 214 -7.37 -14.63 27.63
CA ASP A 214 -6.43 -15.70 27.93
C ASP A 214 -6.01 -16.51 26.68
N ALA A 215 -6.84 -16.46 25.64
CA ALA A 215 -6.58 -17.14 24.37
C ALA A 215 -7.22 -16.42 23.18
N VAL A 216 -6.57 -16.51 22.02
CA VAL A 216 -7.08 -16.02 20.74
C VAL A 216 -7.04 -17.13 19.70
N ARG A 217 -8.04 -17.16 18.80
CA ARG A 217 -8.10 -18.12 17.68
C ARG A 217 -7.62 -17.46 16.40
N VAL A 218 -6.66 -18.06 15.72
CA VAL A 218 -6.03 -17.49 14.52
C VAL A 218 -5.94 -18.56 13.41
N VAL A 219 -6.27 -18.15 12.19
CA VAL A 219 -6.30 -18.99 11.01
C VAL A 219 -4.90 -19.52 10.67
N ASN A 220 -4.78 -20.84 10.39
CA ASN A 220 -3.52 -21.50 10.07
C ASN A 220 -3.44 -22.13 8.67
N ASP A 221 -4.49 -22.04 7.87
CA ASP A 221 -4.60 -22.59 6.52
C ASP A 221 -4.58 -21.53 5.40
N GLN A 222 -4.34 -20.28 5.74
CA GLN A 222 -4.04 -19.19 4.80
C GLN A 222 -2.56 -18.86 4.89
N ILE A 223 -1.84 -19.04 3.79
CA ILE A 223 -0.37 -18.96 3.77
C ILE A 223 0.10 -17.81 2.87
N GLY A 224 0.94 -16.94 3.43
CA GLY A 224 1.49 -15.77 2.74
C GLY A 224 2.75 -15.25 3.42
N THR A 225 3.05 -13.97 3.21
CA THR A 225 4.16 -13.29 3.89
C THR A 225 3.75 -11.86 4.24
N PRO A 226 4.02 -11.37 5.46
CA PRO A 226 3.72 -10.01 5.86
C PRO A 226 4.54 -8.96 5.09
N THR A 227 4.02 -7.74 5.01
CA THR A 227 4.70 -6.59 4.40
C THR A 227 4.69 -5.40 5.36
N TYR A 228 5.87 -5.00 5.83
CA TYR A 228 6.05 -3.78 6.62
C TYR A 228 6.14 -2.57 5.69
N THR A 229 5.27 -1.59 5.89
CA THR A 229 5.17 -0.42 5.02
C THR A 229 6.44 0.43 5.00
N PHE A 230 7.17 0.51 6.10
CA PHE A 230 8.46 1.18 6.18
C PHE A 230 9.50 0.56 5.22
N ASP A 231 9.59 -0.78 5.18
CA ASP A 231 10.50 -1.47 4.27
C ASP A 231 10.05 -1.32 2.81
N LEU A 232 8.74 -1.43 2.57
CA LEU A 232 8.17 -1.27 1.24
C LEU A 232 8.38 0.15 0.71
N ALA A 233 8.17 1.19 1.52
CA ALA A 233 8.39 2.59 1.12
C ALA A 233 9.80 2.82 0.58
N ARG A 234 10.83 2.25 1.23
CA ARG A 234 12.23 2.31 0.78
C ARG A 234 12.41 1.69 -0.59
N LEU A 235 11.82 0.51 -0.82
CA LEU A 235 11.84 -0.16 -2.12
C LEU A 235 11.13 0.66 -3.20
N LEU A 236 9.96 1.24 -2.90
CA LEU A 236 9.22 2.04 -3.87
C LEU A 236 10.03 3.28 -4.29
N VAL A 237 10.76 3.90 -3.36
CA VAL A 237 11.65 5.02 -3.70
C VAL A 237 12.86 4.55 -4.49
N ASP A 238 13.42 3.36 -4.23
CA ASP A 238 14.46 2.78 -5.10
C ASP A 238 13.91 2.51 -6.52
N MET A 239 12.66 2.04 -6.66
CA MET A 239 12.04 1.76 -7.95
C MET A 239 11.88 3.01 -8.82
N ILE A 240 11.42 4.12 -8.25
CA ILE A 240 11.18 5.36 -9.03
C ILE A 240 12.46 5.98 -9.60
N GLU A 241 13.62 5.68 -9.04
CA GLU A 241 14.93 6.08 -9.55
C GLU A 241 15.34 5.32 -10.82
N THR A 242 14.57 4.31 -11.23
CA THR A 242 14.88 3.43 -12.36
C THR A 242 13.81 3.49 -13.47
N GLU A 243 14.08 2.81 -14.58
CA GLU A 243 13.11 2.57 -15.66
C GLU A 243 12.79 1.06 -15.82
N LYS A 244 12.93 0.30 -14.72
CA LYS A 244 12.68 -1.15 -14.68
C LYS A 244 11.18 -1.43 -14.49
N TYR A 245 10.38 -0.91 -15.41
CA TYR A 245 8.92 -0.96 -15.36
C TYR A 245 8.35 -2.37 -15.39
N GLY A 246 7.10 -2.52 -14.96
CA GLY A 246 6.33 -3.76 -15.03
C GLY A 246 5.74 -4.21 -13.70
N TYR A 247 5.40 -5.49 -13.64
CA TYR A 247 4.80 -6.13 -12.45
C TYR A 247 5.86 -6.67 -11.52
N TYR A 248 5.69 -6.43 -10.22
CA TYR A 248 6.56 -6.91 -9.15
C TYR A 248 5.73 -7.41 -7.97
N HIS A 249 6.29 -8.36 -7.23
CA HIS A 249 5.83 -8.77 -5.93
C HIS A 249 6.79 -8.27 -4.85
N ALA A 250 6.26 -7.67 -3.78
CA ALA A 250 7.08 -7.10 -2.72
C ALA A 250 6.46 -7.38 -1.35
N THR A 251 6.98 -8.40 -0.67
CA THR A 251 6.71 -8.71 0.74
C THR A 251 8.03 -8.84 1.47
N ASN A 252 8.04 -8.80 2.80
CA ASN A 252 9.25 -9.10 3.55
C ASN A 252 9.76 -10.52 3.25
N GLU A 253 11.06 -10.78 3.44
CA GLU A 253 11.65 -12.10 3.35
C GLU A 253 11.36 -12.92 4.61
N GLY A 254 11.85 -14.17 4.68
CA GLY A 254 11.70 -15.05 5.85
C GLY A 254 10.70 -16.18 5.67
N GLY A 255 10.34 -16.48 4.39
CA GLY A 255 9.49 -17.61 4.02
C GLY A 255 8.01 -17.32 4.05
N TYR A 256 7.23 -18.36 3.74
CA TYR A 256 5.78 -18.34 3.73
C TYR A 256 5.25 -18.94 5.03
N ILE A 257 4.32 -18.24 5.68
CA ILE A 257 3.79 -18.56 7.01
C ILE A 257 2.27 -18.44 7.03
N SER A 258 1.63 -19.00 8.06
CA SER A 258 0.21 -18.77 8.33
C SER A 258 0.00 -17.50 9.18
N TRP A 259 -1.24 -17.00 9.23
CA TRP A 259 -1.61 -15.95 10.18
C TRP A 259 -1.38 -16.38 11.64
N TYR A 260 -1.54 -17.70 11.92
CA TYR A 260 -1.22 -18.27 13.23
C TYR A 260 0.26 -18.12 13.56
N ASP A 261 1.18 -18.51 12.66
CA ASP A 261 2.62 -18.39 12.85
C ASP A 261 3.01 -16.93 13.06
N PHE A 262 2.41 -16.02 12.27
CA PHE A 262 2.65 -14.58 12.38
C PHE A 262 2.23 -14.06 13.76
N CYS A 263 1.02 -14.42 14.23
CA CYS A 263 0.52 -14.02 15.54
C CYS A 263 1.35 -14.57 16.69
N ALA A 264 1.70 -15.85 16.64
CA ALA A 264 2.53 -16.49 17.67
C ALA A 264 3.89 -15.81 17.81
N GLU A 265 4.54 -15.46 16.68
CA GLU A 265 5.84 -14.79 16.70
C GLU A 265 5.77 -13.38 17.25
N PHE A 266 4.82 -12.52 16.80
CA PHE A 266 4.78 -11.17 17.37
C PHE A 266 4.29 -11.14 18.83
N TYR A 267 3.48 -12.11 19.29
CA TYR A 267 3.17 -12.27 20.72
C TYR A 267 4.44 -12.61 21.53
N ARG A 268 5.25 -13.55 21.01
CA ARG A 268 6.54 -13.90 21.63
C ARG A 268 7.47 -12.69 21.72
N GLN A 269 7.58 -11.90 20.63
CA GLN A 269 8.44 -10.70 20.60
C GLN A 269 7.93 -9.59 21.51
N TYR A 270 6.61 -9.44 21.61
CA TYR A 270 5.97 -8.43 22.47
C TYR A 270 5.97 -8.85 23.95
N GLY A 271 6.13 -10.13 24.25
CA GLY A 271 6.10 -10.67 25.63
C GLY A 271 4.69 -10.96 26.14
N LEU A 272 3.72 -11.28 25.26
CA LEU A 272 2.38 -11.74 25.65
C LEU A 272 2.38 -13.25 25.91
N GLU A 273 1.80 -13.65 27.05
CA GLU A 273 1.60 -15.07 27.43
C GLU A 273 0.28 -15.64 26.91
N THR A 274 -0.56 -14.83 26.30
CA THR A 274 -1.87 -15.22 25.74
C THR A 274 -1.71 -16.34 24.74
N LYS A 275 -2.48 -17.41 24.93
CA LYS A 275 -2.43 -18.59 24.06
C LYS A 275 -2.96 -18.30 22.67
N VAL A 276 -2.18 -18.56 21.64
CA VAL A 276 -2.64 -18.53 20.25
C VAL A 276 -3.09 -19.93 19.85
N ILE A 277 -4.35 -20.07 19.45
CA ILE A 277 -4.97 -21.36 19.08
C ILE A 277 -5.11 -21.38 17.56
N PRO A 278 -4.42 -22.32 16.86
CA PRO A 278 -4.60 -22.48 15.43
C PRO A 278 -5.99 -23.02 15.10
N VAL A 279 -6.63 -22.46 14.09
CA VAL A 279 -7.92 -22.91 13.57
C VAL A 279 -7.90 -22.83 12.05
N THR A 280 -8.70 -23.66 11.39
CA THR A 280 -8.93 -23.52 9.94
C THR A 280 -9.83 -22.34 9.62
N THR A 281 -9.81 -21.87 8.37
CA THR A 281 -10.73 -20.83 7.90
C THR A 281 -12.19 -21.22 8.13
N ALA A 282 -12.53 -22.50 7.92
CA ALA A 282 -13.87 -23.04 8.16
C ALA A 282 -14.28 -22.98 9.65
N GLU A 283 -13.37 -23.33 10.56
CA GLU A 283 -13.61 -23.27 12.00
C GLU A 283 -13.65 -21.81 12.51
N TYR A 284 -12.94 -20.91 11.88
CA TYR A 284 -12.97 -19.49 12.24
C TYR A 284 -14.32 -18.86 11.94
N GLY A 285 -14.88 -19.09 10.74
CA GLY A 285 -16.26 -18.80 10.35
C GLY A 285 -16.72 -17.35 10.45
N ARG A 286 -15.81 -16.37 10.56
CA ARG A 286 -16.13 -14.94 10.80
C ARG A 286 -15.88 -14.03 9.62
N SER A 287 -15.24 -14.51 8.55
CA SER A 287 -14.95 -13.68 7.38
C SER A 287 -16.17 -13.63 6.47
N VAL A 288 -16.59 -12.42 6.09
CA VAL A 288 -17.64 -12.19 5.10
C VAL A 288 -17.10 -12.41 3.70
N ALA A 289 -15.94 -11.82 3.40
CA ALA A 289 -15.24 -11.99 2.14
C ALA A 289 -14.49 -13.33 2.11
N ALA A 290 -14.53 -14.02 0.98
CA ALA A 290 -13.66 -15.16 0.72
C ALA A 290 -12.19 -14.70 0.69
N ARG A 291 -11.33 -15.38 1.43
CA ARG A 291 -9.90 -15.08 1.52
C ARG A 291 -9.07 -16.16 0.82
N PRO A 292 -7.96 -15.79 0.17
CA PRO A 292 -7.09 -16.75 -0.48
C PRO A 292 -6.41 -17.66 0.56
N PHE A 293 -6.39 -18.98 0.28
CA PHE A 293 -5.54 -19.93 1.02
C PHE A 293 -4.07 -19.78 0.62
N ASN A 294 -3.83 -19.39 -0.64
CA ASN A 294 -2.50 -19.18 -1.20
C ASN A 294 -2.26 -17.70 -1.53
N SER A 295 -1.60 -16.99 -0.61
CA SER A 295 -1.11 -15.61 -0.74
C SER A 295 0.41 -15.56 -0.90
N ARG A 296 1.04 -16.66 -1.36
CA ARG A 296 2.48 -16.73 -1.60
C ARG A 296 2.84 -15.94 -2.84
N LEU A 297 3.68 -14.93 -2.69
CA LEU A 297 4.15 -14.07 -3.77
C LEU A 297 5.63 -14.34 -4.03
N GLU A 298 5.98 -14.80 -5.26
CA GLU A 298 7.37 -14.98 -5.68
C GLU A 298 8.03 -13.63 -5.95
N LYS A 299 9.23 -13.42 -5.39
CA LYS A 299 9.95 -12.13 -5.43
C LYS A 299 11.24 -12.17 -6.24
N LYS A 300 11.55 -13.30 -6.89
CA LYS A 300 12.80 -13.48 -7.64
C LYS A 300 13.00 -12.39 -8.68
N LYS A 301 11.95 -12.01 -9.41
CA LYS A 301 12.02 -10.93 -10.41
C LYS A 301 12.49 -9.60 -9.83
N LEU A 302 12.14 -9.30 -8.57
CA LEU A 302 12.61 -8.09 -7.87
C LEU A 302 14.15 -8.09 -7.77
N VAL A 303 14.72 -9.23 -7.33
CA VAL A 303 16.16 -9.41 -7.18
C VAL A 303 16.88 -9.44 -8.54
N GLU A 304 16.32 -10.13 -9.53
CA GLU A 304 16.85 -10.17 -10.91
C GLU A 304 16.86 -8.79 -11.57
N ALA A 305 15.90 -7.94 -11.23
CA ALA A 305 15.90 -6.53 -11.62
C ALA A 305 16.95 -5.69 -10.87
N GLY A 306 17.65 -6.26 -9.88
CA GLY A 306 18.71 -5.60 -9.12
C GLY A 306 18.19 -4.77 -7.93
N PHE A 307 16.93 -4.93 -7.52
CA PHE A 307 16.44 -4.35 -6.29
C PHE A 307 16.84 -5.21 -5.09
N LYS A 308 17.05 -4.57 -3.95
CA LYS A 308 17.34 -5.28 -2.70
C LYS A 308 16.05 -5.91 -2.17
N PRO A 309 16.06 -7.19 -1.77
CA PRO A 309 14.93 -7.78 -1.08
C PRO A 309 14.66 -7.03 0.24
N LEU A 310 13.41 -7.05 0.68
CA LEU A 310 13.05 -6.50 1.98
C LEU A 310 13.67 -7.37 3.08
N PRO A 311 13.92 -6.82 4.29
CA PRO A 311 14.35 -7.61 5.45
C PRO A 311 13.39 -8.75 5.77
N THR A 312 13.78 -9.67 6.66
CA THR A 312 12.88 -10.74 7.10
C THR A 312 11.69 -10.16 7.85
N TRP A 313 10.54 -10.82 7.75
CA TRP A 313 9.33 -10.38 8.46
C TRP A 313 9.50 -10.40 9.98
N GLN A 314 10.35 -11.29 10.53
CA GLN A 314 10.66 -11.33 11.95
C GLN A 314 11.41 -10.06 12.40
N ASP A 315 12.40 -9.62 11.61
CA ASP A 315 13.11 -8.35 11.84
C ASP A 315 12.16 -7.16 11.70
N ALA A 316 11.33 -7.16 10.66
CA ALA A 316 10.32 -6.13 10.43
C ALA A 316 9.36 -5.99 11.63
N VAL A 317 8.86 -7.10 12.16
CA VAL A 317 8.05 -7.12 13.40
C VAL A 317 8.82 -6.54 14.59
N SER A 318 10.08 -6.93 14.77
CA SER A 318 10.90 -6.42 15.89
C SER A 318 11.06 -4.90 15.84
N ARG A 319 11.31 -4.33 14.65
CA ARG A 319 11.39 -2.88 14.46
C ARG A 319 10.05 -2.20 14.69
N TYR A 320 8.99 -2.74 14.08
CA TYR A 320 7.64 -2.23 14.22
C TYR A 320 7.17 -2.16 15.67
N LEU A 321 7.38 -3.23 16.46
CA LEU A 321 6.95 -3.27 17.87
C LEU A 321 7.68 -2.24 18.75
N LYS A 322 8.93 -1.89 18.41
CA LYS A 322 9.69 -0.85 19.11
C LYS A 322 9.20 0.56 18.79
N GLU A 323 8.79 0.78 17.53
CA GLU A 323 8.36 2.08 17.04
C GLU A 323 6.88 2.37 17.34
N ALA A 324 6.04 1.33 17.39
CA ALA A 324 4.59 1.47 17.48
C ALA A 324 4.07 1.80 18.89
N GLU A 325 4.92 1.79 19.92
CA GLU A 325 4.57 2.08 21.33
C GLU A 325 3.27 1.38 21.79
N LEU A 326 3.11 0.09 21.50
CA LEU A 326 1.88 -0.70 21.67
C LEU A 326 1.70 -1.22 23.11
#